data_33df3b3fe39b60dd27faca32c392091f
#
_entry.id   33df3b3fe39b60dd27faca32c392091f
#
_cell.length_a   1.000
_cell.length_b   1.000
_cell.length_c   1.000
_cell.angle_alpha   90.00
_cell.angle_beta   90.00
_cell.angle_gamma   90.00
#
_symmetry.space_group_name_H-M   'P 1'
#
loop_
_entity.id
_entity.type
_entity.pdbx_description
1 polymer ?
#
loop_
_entity_poly.entity_id
_entity_poly.type
_entity_poly.pdbx_seq_one_letter_code
_entity_poly.pdbx_strand_id
1 'polypeptide(L)'
;YKGVFTGVGGPCLITPNRLTLPDMLRKKGYETAMFGKWHIGLTAFDKKGKPINRNGLDAVREIDYSRKLEGGPLDRGFDHFFGTASCPTTDWLYAYVDGDRIPVPPTQIVDRGPLPKHPYSRDNRPGMIAPNFDLEEVDQVFLKKSLEFLERHKKQKPDKPFFLFHSMQAVHLPSFPGKDFKGKTDSGPHGDFIFEMDHIVGELTKALEAHGFADDTLVVFSSDNGPEVPTVINMRKTHKHDGARPWRGVKRDNWEGGHRVPFIARWPGKVKAGAISNQTICLTDLMATCAEIVDVKLPNDAAEDSYNFLPVLLGKDKGKQIREYTLHQTISLAMAIRRGSWKYLDHKGSGGSN
;
A
#
# COMPACT_ATOMS: atom_id res chain seq x y z
N TYR A 1 -5.68 7.74 -16.29
CA TYR A 1 -4.84 8.01 -15.13
C TYR A 1 -3.89 9.15 -15.44
N LYS A 2 -3.90 10.22 -14.67
CA LYS A 2 -3.11 11.44 -14.97
C LYS A 2 -1.91 11.63 -14.03
N GLY A 3 -1.52 10.61 -13.28
CA GLY A 3 -0.37 10.66 -12.37
C GLY A 3 -0.73 10.30 -10.92
N VAL A 4 0.28 10.30 -10.07
CA VAL A 4 0.16 10.10 -8.62
C VAL A 4 0.37 11.44 -7.94
N PHE A 5 -0.53 11.81 -7.03
CA PHE A 5 -0.35 13.02 -6.23
C PHE A 5 0.72 12.82 -5.17
N THR A 6 1.56 13.83 -4.98
CA THR A 6 2.54 13.91 -3.91
C THR A 6 2.08 14.97 -2.91
N GLY A 7 2.18 14.68 -1.61
CA GLY A 7 1.68 15.57 -0.57
C GLY A 7 0.14 15.64 -0.52
N VAL A 8 -0.38 16.73 0.00
CA VAL A 8 -1.82 17.00 0.13
C VAL A 8 -2.37 17.82 -1.06
N GLY A 9 -1.82 17.60 -2.25
CA GLY A 9 -1.99 18.53 -3.37
C GLY A 9 -3.16 18.29 -4.30
N GLY A 10 -4.21 17.58 -3.93
CA GLY A 10 -5.34 17.45 -4.85
C GLY A 10 -6.37 16.39 -4.48
N PRO A 11 -7.49 16.33 -5.21
CA PRO A 11 -8.58 15.43 -4.90
C PRO A 11 -8.18 13.95 -5.05
N CYS A 12 -8.89 13.10 -4.33
CA CYS A 12 -8.74 11.67 -4.44
C CYS A 12 -8.95 11.17 -5.89
N LEU A 13 -8.06 10.29 -6.34
CA LEU A 13 -8.15 9.66 -7.67
C LEU A 13 -9.35 8.74 -7.81
N ILE A 14 -9.86 8.19 -6.70
CA ILE A 14 -11.12 7.46 -6.68
C ILE A 14 -12.24 8.49 -6.65
N THR A 15 -13.02 8.54 -7.71
CA THR A 15 -14.14 9.48 -7.82
C THR A 15 -15.20 9.20 -6.76
N PRO A 16 -15.96 10.22 -6.30
CA PRO A 16 -17.12 10.01 -5.45
C PRO A 16 -18.09 8.98 -6.09
N ASN A 17 -18.77 8.23 -5.27
CA ASN A 17 -19.75 7.20 -5.66
C ASN A 17 -19.18 5.97 -6.39
N ARG A 18 -17.86 5.89 -6.60
CA ARG A 18 -17.23 4.67 -7.09
C ARG A 18 -17.22 3.62 -5.99
N LEU A 19 -17.78 2.44 -6.26
CA LEU A 19 -17.76 1.32 -5.31
C LEU A 19 -16.31 0.88 -5.07
N THR A 20 -15.91 0.90 -3.81
CA THR A 20 -14.59 0.43 -3.36
C THR A 20 -14.72 -0.89 -2.60
N LEU A 21 -13.62 -1.62 -2.45
CA LEU A 21 -13.59 -2.85 -1.67
C LEU A 21 -14.05 -2.63 -0.21
N PRO A 22 -13.52 -1.64 0.54
CA PRO A 22 -14.00 -1.39 1.90
C PRO A 22 -15.46 -0.95 1.95
N ASP A 23 -15.96 -0.16 1.00
CA ASP A 23 -17.38 0.22 0.97
C ASP A 23 -18.30 -0.98 0.73
N MET A 24 -17.91 -1.87 -0.17
CA MET A 24 -18.64 -3.12 -0.41
C MET A 24 -18.71 -3.99 0.86
N LEU A 25 -17.56 -4.19 1.52
CA LEU A 25 -17.48 -5.00 2.73
C LEU A 25 -18.21 -4.35 3.91
N ARG A 26 -18.12 -3.02 4.06
CA ARG A 26 -18.88 -2.27 5.07
C ARG A 26 -20.39 -2.45 4.90
N LYS A 27 -20.90 -2.40 3.66
CA LYS A 27 -22.31 -2.68 3.35
C LYS A 27 -22.74 -4.12 3.70
N LYS A 28 -21.79 -5.05 3.76
CA LYS A 28 -22.00 -6.44 4.22
C LYS A 28 -21.77 -6.62 5.73
N GLY A 29 -21.65 -5.53 6.47
CA GLY A 29 -21.56 -5.55 7.93
C GLY A 29 -20.13 -5.62 8.48
N TYR A 30 -19.11 -5.60 7.65
CA TYR A 30 -17.72 -5.55 8.12
C TYR A 30 -17.39 -4.22 8.82
N GLU A 31 -16.57 -4.27 9.85
CA GLU A 31 -15.86 -3.08 10.33
C GLU A 31 -14.60 -2.90 9.50
N THR A 32 -14.41 -1.73 8.91
CA THR A 32 -13.35 -1.48 7.95
C THR A 32 -12.32 -0.51 8.50
N ALA A 33 -11.05 -0.89 8.44
CA ALA A 33 -9.95 -0.08 8.96
C ALA A 33 -8.78 -0.02 7.99
N MET A 34 -8.12 1.14 7.92
CA MET A 34 -6.87 1.31 7.20
C MET A 34 -5.84 1.97 8.10
N PHE A 35 -4.66 1.37 8.18
CA PHE A 35 -3.51 1.95 8.88
C PHE A 35 -2.31 2.01 7.93
N GLY A 36 -1.75 3.21 7.80
CA GLY A 36 -0.59 3.42 6.95
C GLY A 36 -0.76 4.49 5.86
N LYS A 37 0.00 4.34 4.79
CA LYS A 37 0.09 5.27 3.67
C LYS A 37 -1.16 5.23 2.79
N TRP A 38 -1.82 6.40 2.57
CA TRP A 38 -2.94 6.54 1.64
C TRP A 38 -2.48 6.78 0.19
N HIS A 39 -1.83 7.86 -0.08
CA HIS A 39 -1.14 8.29 -1.32
C HIS A 39 -1.96 8.26 -2.63
N ILE A 40 -3.25 8.39 -2.58
CA ILE A 40 -4.11 8.50 -3.77
C ILE A 40 -4.94 9.78 -3.81
N GLY A 41 -4.49 10.77 -3.07
CA GLY A 41 -5.10 12.09 -2.99
C GLY A 41 -6.15 12.22 -1.90
N LEU A 42 -6.19 13.38 -1.32
CA LEU A 42 -7.21 13.91 -0.42
C LEU A 42 -7.15 15.43 -0.49
N THR A 43 -8.23 16.10 -0.12
CA THR A 43 -8.35 17.55 -0.22
C THR A 43 -8.13 18.20 1.13
N ALA A 44 -7.09 19.03 1.22
CA ALA A 44 -6.89 19.98 2.30
C ALA A 44 -7.37 21.38 1.87
N PHE A 45 -7.64 22.24 2.83
CA PHE A 45 -8.15 23.58 2.59
C PHE A 45 -7.25 24.63 3.21
N ASP A 46 -7.19 25.81 2.62
CA ASP A 46 -6.57 26.99 3.20
C ASP A 46 -7.48 27.65 4.26
N LYS A 47 -6.97 28.67 4.95
CA LYS A 47 -7.71 29.44 5.96
C LYS A 47 -8.98 30.15 5.43
N LYS A 48 -9.09 30.35 4.12
CA LYS A 48 -10.27 30.90 3.45
C LYS A 48 -11.26 29.82 3.01
N GLY A 49 -10.95 28.55 3.26
CA GLY A 49 -11.77 27.40 2.84
C GLY A 49 -11.61 27.02 1.38
N LYS A 50 -10.59 27.51 0.69
CA LYS A 50 -10.30 27.13 -0.69
C LYS A 50 -9.52 25.83 -0.74
N PRO A 51 -9.91 24.85 -1.60
CA PRO A 51 -9.15 23.61 -1.78
C PRO A 51 -7.72 23.87 -2.28
N ILE A 52 -6.76 23.17 -1.71
CA ILE A 52 -5.37 23.18 -2.12
C ILE A 52 -5.17 22.11 -3.18
N ASN A 53 -4.92 22.53 -4.43
CA ASN A 53 -4.75 21.66 -5.60
C ASN A 53 -3.31 21.70 -6.14
N ARG A 54 -2.33 21.89 -5.29
CA ARG A 54 -0.91 21.95 -5.64
C ARG A 54 -0.05 21.26 -4.60
N ASN A 55 1.13 20.85 -5.03
CA ASN A 55 2.13 20.23 -4.17
C ASN A 55 3.20 21.22 -3.75
N GLY A 56 4.02 20.82 -2.81
CA GLY A 56 5.19 21.56 -2.36
C GLY A 56 5.07 22.10 -0.95
N LEU A 57 6.16 22.65 -0.46
CA LEU A 57 6.28 23.17 0.90
C LEU A 57 5.28 24.30 1.16
N ASP A 58 5.08 25.19 0.18
CA ASP A 58 4.17 26.34 0.35
C ASP A 58 2.70 25.86 0.40
N ALA A 59 2.35 24.82 -0.35
CA ALA A 59 1.02 24.23 -0.25
C ALA A 59 0.75 23.71 1.17
N VAL A 60 1.73 23.02 1.77
CA VAL A 60 1.63 22.50 3.14
C VAL A 60 1.52 23.63 4.18
N ARG A 61 2.25 24.73 4.00
CA ARG A 61 2.19 25.90 4.89
C ARG A 61 0.85 26.63 4.88
N GLU A 62 0.11 26.53 3.77
CA GLU A 62 -1.19 27.20 3.63
C GLU A 62 -2.35 26.40 4.23
N ILE A 63 -2.14 25.13 4.58
CA ILE A 63 -3.20 24.28 5.14
C ILE A 63 -3.75 24.88 6.43
N ASP A 64 -5.07 24.96 6.51
CA ASP A 64 -5.79 25.17 7.75
C ASP A 64 -5.97 23.83 8.48
N TYR A 65 -5.06 23.52 9.38
CA TYR A 65 -5.03 22.27 10.15
C TYR A 65 -6.19 22.12 11.15
N SER A 66 -6.99 23.15 11.37
CA SER A 66 -8.22 23.07 12.19
C SER A 66 -9.38 22.42 11.41
N ARG A 67 -9.29 22.38 10.09
CA ARG A 67 -10.34 21.86 9.20
C ARG A 67 -10.21 20.35 8.98
N LYS A 68 -11.33 19.77 8.58
CA LYS A 68 -11.36 18.39 8.08
C LYS A 68 -10.75 18.29 6.69
N LEU A 69 -10.12 17.15 6.44
CA LEU A 69 -9.70 16.72 5.12
C LEU A 69 -10.89 16.02 4.43
N GLU A 70 -11.01 16.17 3.12
CA GLU A 70 -12.08 15.56 2.34
C GLU A 70 -11.53 14.59 1.28
N GLY A 71 -12.35 13.64 0.86
CA GLY A 71 -11.99 12.65 -0.16
C GLY A 71 -10.97 11.62 0.31
N GLY A 72 -10.71 11.52 1.61
CA GLY A 72 -9.79 10.57 2.21
C GLY A 72 -10.38 9.17 2.39
N PRO A 73 -9.69 8.28 3.16
CA PRO A 73 -10.12 6.90 3.38
C PRO A 73 -11.54 6.76 3.93
N LEU A 74 -11.96 7.62 4.86
CA LEU A 74 -13.31 7.56 5.44
C LEU A 74 -14.39 7.79 4.38
N ASP A 75 -14.14 8.67 3.41
CA ASP A 75 -15.04 8.92 2.27
C ASP A 75 -14.98 7.82 1.20
N ARG A 76 -14.14 6.83 1.38
CA ARG A 76 -13.91 5.71 0.45
C ARG A 76 -14.19 4.35 1.09
N GLY A 77 -14.98 4.33 2.17
CA GLY A 77 -15.54 3.12 2.75
C GLY A 77 -14.84 2.58 3.98
N PHE A 78 -13.79 3.22 4.48
CA PHE A 78 -13.21 2.87 5.76
C PHE A 78 -13.95 3.54 6.93
N ASP A 79 -14.21 2.78 8.00
CA ASP A 79 -14.74 3.31 9.27
C ASP A 79 -13.64 3.95 10.11
N HIS A 80 -12.40 3.44 9.98
CA HIS A 80 -11.23 3.89 10.73
C HIS A 80 -10.06 4.12 9.78
N PHE A 81 -9.35 5.22 10.02
CA PHE A 81 -8.09 5.53 9.34
C PHE A 81 -7.11 6.15 10.32
N PHE A 82 -5.89 5.67 10.31
CA PHE A 82 -4.74 6.37 10.87
C PHE A 82 -3.54 6.14 9.95
N GLY A 83 -2.90 7.21 9.50
CA GLY A 83 -1.80 7.06 8.57
C GLY A 83 -1.25 8.39 8.07
N THR A 84 -0.78 8.38 6.82
CA THR A 84 -0.27 9.57 6.16
C THR A 84 -1.02 9.87 4.87
N ALA A 85 -1.16 11.15 4.56
CA ALA A 85 -1.84 11.60 3.35
C ALA A 85 -1.17 11.08 2.08
N SER A 86 0.15 10.96 2.11
CA SER A 86 1.01 10.52 1.01
C SER A 86 2.19 9.70 1.53
N CYS A 87 3.29 9.67 0.81
CA CYS A 87 4.47 8.91 1.20
C CYS A 87 5.11 9.50 2.48
N PRO A 88 5.19 8.74 3.58
CA PRO A 88 5.56 9.29 4.89
C PRO A 88 7.01 9.75 5.02
N THR A 89 7.88 9.42 4.05
CA THR A 89 9.31 9.75 4.13
C THR A 89 9.83 10.56 2.94
N THR A 90 9.02 10.76 1.89
CA THR A 90 9.45 11.47 0.67
C THR A 90 8.66 12.72 0.36
N ASP A 91 7.57 13.00 1.06
CA ASP A 91 6.68 14.10 0.73
C ASP A 91 6.97 15.40 1.51
N TRP A 92 6.07 16.37 1.37
CA TRP A 92 6.22 17.69 1.95
C TRP A 92 5.52 17.83 3.30
N LEU A 93 4.66 16.86 3.65
CA LEU A 93 3.88 16.82 4.90
C LEU A 93 4.23 15.56 5.68
N TYR A 94 4.97 15.71 6.75
CA TYR A 94 5.33 14.69 7.74
C TYR A 94 4.45 14.84 8.98
N ALA A 95 3.22 14.39 8.88
CA ALA A 95 2.25 14.40 9.97
C ALA A 95 1.27 13.23 9.80
N TYR A 96 0.78 12.72 10.92
CA TYR A 96 -0.26 11.70 10.90
C TYR A 96 -1.63 12.31 10.70
N VAL A 97 -2.44 11.63 9.92
CA VAL A 97 -3.87 11.85 9.79
C VAL A 97 -4.57 10.81 10.66
N ASP A 98 -5.48 11.25 11.51
CA ASP A 98 -6.36 10.40 12.31
C ASP A 98 -7.81 10.68 11.89
N GLY A 99 -8.45 9.68 11.31
CA GLY A 99 -9.73 9.85 10.65
C GLY A 99 -9.65 10.81 9.45
N ASP A 100 -10.27 11.98 9.60
CA ASP A 100 -10.31 13.06 8.62
C ASP A 100 -9.55 14.32 9.07
N ARG A 101 -8.64 14.21 10.07
CA ARG A 101 -7.93 15.36 10.66
C ARG A 101 -6.45 15.10 10.84
N ILE A 102 -5.69 16.16 10.99
CA ILE A 102 -4.29 16.14 11.40
C ILE A 102 -4.24 16.69 12.84
N PRO A 103 -4.31 15.82 13.87
CA PRO A 103 -4.48 16.25 15.25
C PRO A 103 -3.25 16.99 15.81
N VAL A 104 -2.07 16.69 15.27
CA VAL A 104 -0.82 17.36 15.62
C VAL A 104 -0.24 17.98 14.35
N PRO A 105 -0.49 19.28 14.12
CA PRO A 105 0.01 19.97 12.94
C PRO A 105 1.54 20.01 12.89
N PRO A 106 2.14 20.04 11.70
CA PRO A 106 3.57 20.25 11.55
C PRO A 106 3.94 21.68 11.94
N THR A 107 5.05 21.84 12.67
CA THR A 107 5.48 23.13 13.24
C THR A 107 6.80 23.63 12.70
N GLN A 108 7.60 22.76 12.10
CA GLN A 108 8.94 23.08 11.61
C GLN A 108 9.28 22.34 10.32
N ILE A 109 10.29 22.81 9.63
CA ILE A 109 10.87 22.06 8.49
C ILE A 109 11.69 20.90 9.06
N VAL A 110 11.59 19.74 8.44
CA VAL A 110 12.35 18.56 8.83
C VAL A 110 13.86 18.85 8.80
N ASP A 111 14.53 18.60 9.92
CA ASP A 111 16.00 18.60 9.95
C ASP A 111 16.51 17.29 9.30
N ARG A 112 17.16 17.45 8.17
CA ARG A 112 17.73 16.32 7.39
C ARG A 112 19.16 15.98 7.80
N GLY A 113 19.77 16.77 8.67
CA GLY A 113 21.14 16.57 9.15
C GLY A 113 21.35 15.24 9.88
N PRO A 114 20.48 14.89 10.85
CA PRO A 114 20.54 13.64 11.59
C PRO A 114 20.11 12.38 10.81
N LEU A 115 19.39 12.55 9.70
CA LEU A 115 18.87 11.40 8.94
C LEU A 115 19.99 10.48 8.43
N PRO A 116 19.76 9.16 8.35
CA PRO A 116 20.72 8.21 7.87
C PRO A 116 21.26 8.55 6.48
N LYS A 117 22.58 8.44 6.28
CA LYS A 117 23.28 8.75 5.02
C LYS A 117 23.83 7.47 4.40
N HIS A 118 23.10 6.91 3.47
CA HIS A 118 23.47 5.70 2.72
C HIS A 118 22.84 5.75 1.30
N PRO A 119 23.20 4.84 0.38
CA PRO A 119 22.68 4.87 -1.01
C PRO A 119 21.15 4.85 -1.14
N TYR A 120 20.45 4.38 -0.12
CA TYR A 120 19.00 4.26 -0.09
C TYR A 120 18.29 5.37 0.69
N SER A 121 19.00 6.43 1.13
CA SER A 121 18.44 7.54 1.92
C SER A 121 18.08 8.78 1.09
N ARG A 122 18.15 8.67 -0.24
CA ARG A 122 17.74 9.73 -1.14
C ARG A 122 16.21 9.90 -1.16
N ASP A 123 15.76 11.01 -1.73
CA ASP A 123 14.36 11.37 -1.99
C ASP A 123 13.57 11.91 -0.79
N ASN A 124 14.17 12.00 0.41
CA ASN A 124 13.56 12.76 1.50
C ASN A 124 13.53 14.26 1.16
N ARG A 125 12.33 14.86 1.17
CA ARG A 125 12.13 16.29 0.86
C ARG A 125 12.16 17.14 2.12
N PRO A 126 12.50 18.45 1.99
CA PRO A 126 12.48 19.38 3.11
C PRO A 126 11.05 19.83 3.44
N GLY A 127 10.20 18.88 3.83
CA GLY A 127 8.80 19.12 4.18
C GLY A 127 8.61 19.65 5.60
N MET A 128 7.38 20.00 5.92
CA MET A 128 6.97 20.36 7.28
C MET A 128 6.74 19.09 8.12
N ILE A 129 7.28 19.05 9.34
CA ILE A 129 7.20 17.91 10.25
C ILE A 129 6.47 18.26 11.57
N ALA A 130 5.59 17.35 11.98
CA ALA A 130 4.91 17.42 13.27
C ALA A 130 5.83 16.94 14.41
N PRO A 131 5.69 17.48 15.64
CA PRO A 131 6.55 17.12 16.77
C PRO A 131 6.51 15.62 17.15
N ASN A 132 5.43 14.94 16.84
CA ASN A 132 5.22 13.53 17.13
C ASN A 132 5.53 12.59 15.94
N PHE A 133 6.14 13.10 14.88
CA PHE A 133 6.45 12.33 13.68
C PHE A 133 7.94 11.99 13.63
N ASP A 134 8.27 10.71 13.65
CA ASP A 134 9.63 10.20 13.46
C ASP A 134 9.69 9.39 12.16
N LEU A 135 10.53 9.81 11.24
CA LEU A 135 10.67 9.19 9.91
C LEU A 135 11.16 7.73 9.94
N GLU A 136 11.83 7.34 11.01
CA GLU A 136 12.35 5.98 11.20
C GLU A 136 11.37 5.05 11.94
N GLU A 137 10.34 5.60 12.60
CA GLU A 137 9.40 4.83 13.42
C GLU A 137 7.99 4.72 12.80
N VAL A 138 7.82 5.21 11.58
CA VAL A 138 6.50 5.32 10.94
C VAL A 138 5.77 3.99 10.88
N ASP A 139 6.44 2.93 10.43
CA ASP A 139 5.83 1.62 10.27
C ASP A 139 5.54 0.95 11.62
N GLN A 140 6.34 1.23 12.65
CA GLN A 140 6.07 0.76 14.02
C GLN A 140 4.83 1.45 14.60
N VAL A 141 4.62 2.73 14.29
CA VAL A 141 3.39 3.45 14.67
C VAL A 141 2.18 2.86 13.94
N PHE A 142 2.29 2.55 12.67
CA PHE A 142 1.21 1.90 11.91
C PHE A 142 0.90 0.50 12.43
N LEU A 143 1.92 -0.29 12.74
CA LEU A 143 1.76 -1.61 13.37
C LEU A 143 1.00 -1.49 14.69
N LYS A 144 1.45 -0.60 15.59
CA LYS A 144 0.79 -0.34 16.87
C LYS A 144 -0.70 -0.05 16.69
N LYS A 145 -1.06 0.82 15.73
CA LYS A 145 -2.46 1.17 15.45
C LYS A 145 -3.29 0.00 14.94
N SER A 146 -2.69 -0.87 14.13
CA SER A 146 -3.35 -2.10 13.67
C SER A 146 -3.58 -3.09 14.82
N LEU A 147 -2.60 -3.26 15.71
CA LEU A 147 -2.73 -4.13 16.90
C LEU A 147 -3.78 -3.57 17.87
N GLU A 148 -3.79 -2.25 18.13
CA GLU A 148 -4.82 -1.58 18.94
C GLU A 148 -6.22 -1.78 18.36
N PHE A 149 -6.36 -1.77 17.04
CA PHE A 149 -7.63 -2.04 16.37
C PHE A 149 -8.07 -3.50 16.61
N LEU A 150 -7.21 -4.48 16.38
CA LEU A 150 -7.55 -5.90 16.58
C LEU A 150 -7.93 -6.19 18.03
N GLU A 151 -7.20 -5.66 19.00
CA GLU A 151 -7.51 -5.80 20.42
C GLU A 151 -8.87 -5.16 20.78
N ARG A 152 -9.11 -3.93 20.33
CA ARG A 152 -10.40 -3.24 20.55
C ARG A 152 -11.55 -3.99 19.90
N HIS A 153 -11.36 -4.45 18.64
CA HIS A 153 -12.36 -5.20 17.90
C HIS A 153 -12.74 -6.48 18.64
N LYS A 154 -11.75 -7.27 19.11
CA LYS A 154 -11.99 -8.46 19.90
C LYS A 154 -12.81 -8.17 21.17
N LYS A 155 -12.53 -7.09 21.87
CA LYS A 155 -13.23 -6.72 23.12
C LYS A 155 -14.65 -6.21 22.87
N GLN A 156 -14.88 -5.44 21.82
CA GLN A 156 -16.13 -4.71 21.62
C GLN A 156 -17.07 -5.35 20.59
N LYS A 157 -16.53 -6.07 19.62
CA LYS A 157 -17.30 -6.59 18.47
C LYS A 157 -16.77 -7.97 18.02
N PRO A 158 -16.64 -8.96 18.94
CA PRO A 158 -15.95 -10.23 18.64
C PRO A 158 -16.59 -11.01 17.47
N ASP A 159 -17.88 -10.88 17.28
CA ASP A 159 -18.65 -11.61 16.25
C ASP A 159 -18.84 -10.81 14.95
N LYS A 160 -18.38 -9.55 14.92
CA LYS A 160 -18.46 -8.74 13.71
C LYS A 160 -17.27 -9.01 12.82
N PRO A 161 -17.45 -9.29 11.50
CA PRO A 161 -16.32 -9.42 10.61
C PRO A 161 -15.60 -8.08 10.42
N PHE A 162 -14.31 -8.12 10.12
CA PHE A 162 -13.53 -6.91 9.83
C PHE A 162 -12.74 -7.02 8.53
N PHE A 163 -12.42 -5.86 7.98
CA PHE A 163 -11.45 -5.68 6.91
C PHE A 163 -10.36 -4.72 7.38
N LEU A 164 -9.14 -5.22 7.50
CA LEU A 164 -7.98 -4.43 7.89
C LEU A 164 -7.04 -4.30 6.69
N PHE A 165 -6.80 -3.08 6.24
CA PHE A 165 -5.79 -2.76 5.24
C PHE A 165 -4.59 -2.10 5.91
N HIS A 166 -3.49 -2.85 6.04
CA HIS A 166 -2.23 -2.36 6.58
C HIS A 166 -1.30 -1.97 5.43
N SER A 167 -1.04 -0.67 5.27
CA SER A 167 -0.27 -0.09 4.16
C SER A 167 1.07 0.46 4.63
N MET A 168 2.10 -0.37 4.61
CA MET A 168 3.44 -0.05 5.10
C MET A 168 4.16 0.99 4.22
N GLN A 169 5.09 1.74 4.82
CA GLN A 169 6.12 2.48 4.12
C GLN A 169 7.22 1.54 3.59
N ALA A 170 7.57 0.54 4.38
CA ALA A 170 8.54 -0.48 3.99
C ALA A 170 8.04 -1.26 2.75
N VAL A 171 8.85 -1.37 1.69
CA VAL A 171 10.28 -1.00 1.63
C VAL A 171 10.55 0.17 0.65
N HIS A 172 9.67 1.16 0.58
CA HIS A 172 9.81 2.33 -0.29
C HIS A 172 11.01 3.21 0.14
N LEU A 173 11.71 3.83 -0.81
CA LEU A 173 12.75 4.82 -0.51
C LEU A 173 12.18 6.10 0.15
N PRO A 174 12.94 6.74 1.00
CA PRO A 174 14.20 6.32 1.61
C PRO A 174 14.01 5.13 2.56
N SER A 175 14.99 4.22 2.58
CA SER A 175 14.98 3.09 3.50
C SER A 175 15.43 3.56 4.88
N PHE A 176 14.48 3.84 5.73
CA PHE A 176 14.69 4.24 7.12
C PHE A 176 14.10 3.16 8.04
N PRO A 177 14.81 2.03 8.24
CA PRO A 177 14.37 1.02 9.18
C PRO A 177 14.28 1.58 10.59
N GLY A 178 13.28 1.16 11.35
CA GLY A 178 13.12 1.49 12.75
C GLY A 178 14.37 1.18 13.55
N LYS A 179 14.56 1.87 14.67
CA LYS A 179 15.80 1.79 15.47
C LYS A 179 16.18 0.38 15.87
N ASP A 180 15.19 -0.46 16.18
CA ASP A 180 15.39 -1.85 16.60
C ASP A 180 15.77 -2.80 15.45
N PHE A 181 15.64 -2.35 14.21
CA PHE A 181 15.92 -3.15 13.01
C PHE A 181 17.26 -2.82 12.34
N LYS A 182 17.90 -1.72 12.74
CA LYS A 182 19.20 -1.33 12.17
C LYS A 182 20.29 -2.35 12.45
N GLY A 183 21.01 -2.75 11.40
CA GLY A 183 22.10 -3.70 11.47
C GLY A 183 21.67 -5.14 11.77
N LYS A 184 20.43 -5.51 11.50
CA LYS A 184 19.93 -6.88 11.73
C LYS A 184 20.21 -7.83 10.57
N THR A 185 20.59 -7.31 9.41
CA THR A 185 20.89 -8.13 8.24
C THR A 185 22.27 -7.81 7.65
N ASP A 186 22.84 -8.78 6.94
CA ASP A 186 24.09 -8.56 6.17
C ASP A 186 23.85 -7.81 4.86
N SER A 187 22.62 -7.40 4.61
CA SER A 187 22.21 -6.71 3.36
C SER A 187 22.07 -5.20 3.52
N GLY A 188 22.55 -4.65 4.65
CA GLY A 188 22.58 -3.20 4.93
C GLY A 188 21.19 -2.58 5.12
N PRO A 189 21.06 -1.24 5.13
CA PRO A 189 19.84 -0.55 5.55
C PRO A 189 18.59 -0.92 4.76
N HIS A 190 18.71 -1.28 3.49
CA HIS A 190 17.54 -1.74 2.72
C HIS A 190 17.13 -3.17 3.09
N GLY A 191 18.11 -4.04 3.38
CA GLY A 191 17.86 -5.38 3.92
C GLY A 191 17.20 -5.33 5.30
N ASP A 192 17.68 -4.43 6.17
CA ASP A 192 17.09 -4.20 7.48
C ASP A 192 15.63 -3.72 7.39
N PHE A 193 15.33 -2.90 6.38
CA PHE A 193 13.96 -2.42 6.12
C PHE A 193 13.04 -3.53 5.58
N ILE A 194 13.58 -4.47 4.78
CA ILE A 194 12.85 -5.69 4.38
C ILE A 194 12.60 -6.58 5.60
N PHE A 195 13.57 -6.70 6.49
CA PHE A 195 13.43 -7.48 7.73
C PHE A 195 12.36 -6.89 8.66
N GLU A 196 12.31 -5.55 8.78
CA GLU A 196 11.22 -4.86 9.49
C GLU A 196 9.86 -5.16 8.88
N MET A 197 9.71 -5.11 7.56
CA MET A 197 8.48 -5.47 6.86
C MET A 197 8.02 -6.89 7.23
N ASP A 198 8.93 -7.85 7.21
CA ASP A 198 8.64 -9.25 7.57
C ASP A 198 8.20 -9.39 9.04
N HIS A 199 8.89 -8.69 9.95
CA HIS A 199 8.52 -8.60 11.36
C HIS A 199 7.08 -8.08 11.54
N ILE A 200 6.70 -7.00 10.86
CA ILE A 200 5.37 -6.42 10.94
C ILE A 200 4.29 -7.44 10.53
N VAL A 201 4.52 -8.17 9.43
CA VAL A 201 3.60 -9.24 8.99
C VAL A 201 3.50 -10.33 10.05
N GLY A 202 4.64 -10.69 10.66
CA GLY A 202 4.71 -11.65 11.76
C GLY A 202 3.87 -11.22 12.97
N GLU A 203 4.01 -9.97 13.42
CA GLU A 203 3.26 -9.45 14.58
C GLU A 203 1.75 -9.36 14.31
N LEU A 204 1.34 -8.93 13.10
CA LEU A 204 -0.07 -8.94 12.71
C LEU A 204 -0.64 -10.38 12.70
N THR A 205 0.12 -11.33 12.19
CA THR A 205 -0.30 -12.74 12.14
C THR A 205 -0.42 -13.34 13.55
N LYS A 206 0.55 -13.07 14.44
CA LYS A 206 0.48 -13.47 15.86
C LYS A 206 -0.73 -12.85 16.58
N ALA A 207 -1.04 -11.59 16.30
CA ALA A 207 -2.20 -10.92 16.88
C ALA A 207 -3.52 -11.58 16.45
N LEU A 208 -3.64 -11.96 15.16
CA LEU A 208 -4.80 -12.70 14.67
C LEU A 208 -4.95 -14.04 15.40
N GLU A 209 -3.86 -14.76 15.63
CA GLU A 209 -3.85 -16.03 16.40
C GLU A 209 -4.22 -15.80 17.85
N ALA A 210 -3.60 -14.84 18.52
CA ALA A 210 -3.84 -14.53 19.94
C ALA A 210 -5.29 -14.10 20.22
N HIS A 211 -5.93 -13.42 19.28
CA HIS A 211 -7.33 -13.01 19.41
C HIS A 211 -8.34 -14.04 18.88
N GLY A 212 -7.88 -15.18 18.33
CA GLY A 212 -8.75 -16.24 17.82
C GLY A 212 -9.43 -15.89 16.49
N PHE A 213 -8.82 -15.02 15.68
CA PHE A 213 -9.32 -14.65 14.36
C PHE A 213 -8.66 -15.44 13.22
N ALA A 214 -7.57 -16.16 13.48
CA ALA A 214 -6.69 -16.70 12.46
C ALA A 214 -7.38 -17.66 11.48
N ASP A 215 -8.28 -18.53 11.96
CA ASP A 215 -8.91 -19.58 11.15
C ASP A 215 -9.98 -19.01 10.20
N ASP A 216 -10.60 -17.90 10.56
CA ASP A 216 -11.64 -17.25 9.78
C ASP A 216 -11.16 -16.00 9.03
N THR A 217 -9.84 -15.74 9.02
CA THR A 217 -9.26 -14.58 8.34
C THR A 217 -8.46 -14.99 7.11
N LEU A 218 -8.85 -14.46 5.94
CA LEU A 218 -8.02 -14.45 4.74
C LEU A 218 -6.97 -13.34 4.87
N VAL A 219 -5.72 -13.72 5.10
CA VAL A 219 -4.56 -12.81 5.09
C VAL A 219 -3.96 -12.79 3.70
N VAL A 220 -3.80 -11.62 3.11
CA VAL A 220 -3.13 -11.42 1.82
C VAL A 220 -1.93 -10.50 2.00
N PHE A 221 -0.75 -10.95 1.60
CA PHE A 221 0.46 -10.14 1.50
C PHE A 221 0.81 -9.89 0.04
N SER A 222 1.06 -8.63 -0.32
CA SER A 222 1.51 -8.25 -1.66
C SER A 222 2.25 -6.91 -1.63
N SER A 223 2.67 -6.45 -2.81
CA SER A 223 3.27 -5.13 -3.04
C SER A 223 2.55 -4.43 -4.21
N ASP A 224 2.64 -3.12 -4.26
CA ASP A 224 2.01 -2.28 -5.30
C ASP A 224 2.78 -2.32 -6.63
N ASN A 225 4.11 -2.50 -6.58
CA ASN A 225 4.99 -2.51 -7.75
C ASN A 225 6.33 -3.21 -7.44
N GLY A 226 7.12 -3.42 -8.48
CA GLY A 226 8.47 -3.95 -8.37
C GLY A 226 9.46 -2.99 -7.69
N PRO A 227 10.71 -3.44 -7.44
CA PRO A 227 11.69 -2.71 -6.65
C PRO A 227 12.16 -1.43 -7.35
N GLU A 228 12.53 -0.42 -6.54
CA GLU A 228 13.04 0.86 -7.02
C GLU A 228 14.45 0.72 -7.63
N VAL A 229 14.74 1.47 -8.68
CA VAL A 229 16.01 1.43 -9.44
C VAL A 229 17.26 1.52 -8.55
N PRO A 230 17.38 2.54 -7.66
CA PRO A 230 18.57 2.65 -6.81
C PRO A 230 18.77 1.47 -5.86
N THR A 231 17.67 0.86 -5.38
CA THR A 231 17.78 -0.31 -4.49
C THR A 231 18.35 -1.50 -5.24
N VAL A 232 17.80 -1.79 -6.43
CA VAL A 232 18.28 -2.92 -7.24
C VAL A 232 19.77 -2.75 -7.60
N ILE A 233 20.17 -1.57 -8.08
CA ILE A 233 21.57 -1.32 -8.49
C ILE A 233 22.52 -1.46 -7.29
N ASN A 234 22.22 -0.83 -6.16
CA ASN A 234 23.11 -0.84 -5.00
C ASN A 234 23.14 -2.22 -4.33
N MET A 235 21.99 -2.89 -4.18
CA MET A 235 21.92 -4.24 -3.60
C MET A 235 22.69 -5.26 -4.43
N ARG A 236 22.61 -5.21 -5.76
CA ARG A 236 23.42 -6.05 -6.65
C ARG A 236 24.91 -5.83 -6.44
N LYS A 237 25.32 -4.55 -6.39
CA LYS A 237 26.74 -4.17 -6.29
C LYS A 237 27.33 -4.56 -4.95
N THR A 238 26.65 -4.30 -3.84
CA THR A 238 27.19 -4.39 -2.48
C THR A 238 26.88 -5.71 -1.79
N HIS A 239 25.70 -6.29 -2.04
CA HIS A 239 25.22 -7.47 -1.32
C HIS A 239 24.91 -8.66 -2.22
N LYS A 240 25.16 -8.56 -3.53
CA LYS A 240 24.85 -9.59 -4.54
C LYS A 240 23.37 -10.01 -4.54
N HIS A 241 22.52 -9.18 -3.98
CA HIS A 241 21.09 -9.37 -3.91
C HIS A 241 20.38 -8.62 -5.05
N ASP A 242 19.34 -9.21 -5.60
CA ASP A 242 18.54 -8.62 -6.69
C ASP A 242 17.06 -8.88 -6.48
N GLY A 243 16.36 -7.88 -5.98
CA GLY A 243 14.93 -7.95 -5.71
C GLY A 243 14.03 -8.07 -6.95
N ALA A 244 14.58 -7.87 -8.16
CA ALA A 244 13.83 -8.02 -9.40
C ALA A 244 13.99 -9.41 -10.04
N ARG A 245 15.05 -10.17 -9.72
CA ARG A 245 15.32 -11.47 -10.33
C ARG A 245 14.22 -12.49 -10.05
N PRO A 246 13.98 -13.39 -11.02
CA PRO A 246 14.65 -13.56 -12.33
C PRO A 246 14.15 -12.60 -13.41
N TRP A 247 13.33 -11.62 -13.07
CA TRP A 247 12.62 -10.77 -14.02
C TRP A 247 13.46 -9.59 -14.47
N ARG A 248 13.32 -9.23 -15.75
CA ARG A 248 13.86 -7.98 -16.29
C ARG A 248 12.98 -6.82 -15.84
N GLY A 249 13.61 -5.68 -15.55
CA GLY A 249 12.92 -4.42 -15.21
C GLY A 249 12.84 -4.15 -13.71
N VAL A 250 12.36 -2.98 -13.42
CA VAL A 250 12.23 -2.40 -12.07
C VAL A 250 10.96 -1.55 -12.02
N LYS A 251 10.64 -0.98 -10.87
CA LYS A 251 9.50 -0.06 -10.69
C LYS A 251 9.35 0.90 -11.90
N ARG A 252 8.15 1.09 -12.38
CA ARG A 252 7.70 1.90 -13.53
C ARG A 252 7.88 1.23 -14.90
N ASP A 253 8.59 0.11 -15.00
CA ASP A 253 8.77 -0.59 -16.27
C ASP A 253 7.57 -1.48 -16.62
N ASN A 254 7.26 -1.59 -17.90
CA ASN A 254 6.36 -2.61 -18.43
C ASN A 254 6.99 -4.01 -18.52
N TRP A 255 8.30 -4.13 -18.27
CA TRP A 255 8.94 -5.42 -18.10
C TRP A 255 8.50 -6.08 -16.78
N GLU A 256 8.56 -7.41 -16.72
CA GLU A 256 8.00 -8.20 -15.61
C GLU A 256 8.47 -7.74 -14.23
N GLY A 257 9.74 -7.37 -14.05
CA GLY A 257 10.27 -6.88 -12.78
C GLY A 257 9.63 -5.59 -12.27
N GLY A 258 8.92 -4.84 -13.11
CA GLY A 258 8.25 -3.61 -12.71
C GLY A 258 6.89 -3.83 -12.01
N HIS A 259 6.25 -4.96 -12.26
CA HIS A 259 4.87 -5.19 -11.79
C HIS A 259 4.57 -6.64 -11.35
N ARG A 260 5.49 -7.58 -11.55
CA ARG A 260 5.34 -8.95 -11.06
C ARG A 260 5.79 -9.01 -9.60
N VAL A 261 4.84 -8.76 -8.72
CA VAL A 261 5.02 -8.64 -7.27
C VAL A 261 4.75 -9.98 -6.56
N PRO A 262 5.26 -10.20 -5.34
CA PRO A 262 4.85 -11.33 -4.53
C PRO A 262 3.34 -11.27 -4.24
N PHE A 263 2.72 -12.45 -4.18
CA PHE A 263 1.35 -12.60 -3.71
C PHE A 263 1.30 -13.86 -2.85
N ILE A 264 0.99 -13.70 -1.56
CA ILE A 264 0.88 -14.78 -0.59
C ILE A 264 -0.48 -14.67 0.07
N ALA A 265 -1.22 -15.78 0.08
CA ALA A 265 -2.51 -15.88 0.75
C ALA A 265 -2.47 -16.96 1.84
N ARG A 266 -2.93 -16.61 3.04
CA ARG A 266 -3.10 -17.54 4.16
C ARG A 266 -4.57 -17.52 4.60
N TRP A 267 -5.19 -18.69 4.62
CA TRP A 267 -6.55 -18.89 5.15
C TRP A 267 -6.67 -20.31 5.68
N PRO A 268 -6.37 -20.52 6.97
CA PRO A 268 -6.39 -21.85 7.57
C PRO A 268 -7.73 -22.57 7.33
N GLY A 269 -7.66 -23.86 7.05
CA GLY A 269 -8.86 -24.66 6.76
C GLY A 269 -9.53 -24.43 5.40
N LYS A 270 -9.14 -23.37 4.65
CA LYS A 270 -9.67 -23.04 3.32
C LYS A 270 -8.61 -23.12 2.22
N VAL A 271 -7.46 -22.47 2.43
CA VAL A 271 -6.32 -22.51 1.49
C VAL A 271 -5.32 -23.55 1.96
N LYS A 272 -4.97 -24.50 1.09
CA LYS A 272 -4.01 -25.57 1.42
C LYS A 272 -2.63 -24.95 1.68
N ALA A 273 -2.04 -25.28 2.82
CA ALA A 273 -0.68 -24.85 3.17
C ALA A 273 0.34 -25.37 2.13
N GLY A 274 1.29 -24.51 1.73
CA GLY A 274 2.32 -24.83 0.74
C GLY A 274 1.81 -24.95 -0.70
N ALA A 275 0.55 -24.63 -0.97
CA ALA A 275 0.04 -24.62 -2.35
C ALA A 275 0.72 -23.55 -3.19
N ILE A 276 1.05 -23.88 -4.43
CA ILE A 276 1.60 -22.96 -5.42
C ILE A 276 0.67 -22.95 -6.64
N SER A 277 0.37 -21.77 -7.17
CA SER A 277 -0.40 -21.59 -8.38
C SER A 277 0.38 -20.78 -9.41
N ASN A 278 0.30 -21.20 -10.68
CA ASN A 278 0.85 -20.47 -11.83
C ASN A 278 -0.20 -19.62 -12.55
N GLN A 279 -1.38 -19.45 -11.96
CA GLN A 279 -2.43 -18.59 -12.52
C GLN A 279 -1.97 -17.13 -12.53
N THR A 280 -2.27 -16.46 -13.63
CA THR A 280 -2.07 -15.01 -13.73
C THR A 280 -3.23 -14.32 -13.02
N ILE A 281 -2.91 -13.48 -12.02
CA ILE A 281 -3.86 -12.64 -11.28
C ILE A 281 -3.36 -11.20 -11.25
N CYS A 282 -4.25 -10.27 -10.99
CA CYS A 282 -3.94 -8.87 -10.67
C CYS A 282 -4.46 -8.51 -9.27
N LEU A 283 -3.89 -7.51 -8.63
CA LEU A 283 -4.40 -7.03 -7.33
C LEU A 283 -5.84 -6.51 -7.43
N THR A 284 -6.24 -6.00 -8.60
CA THR A 284 -7.63 -5.62 -8.89
C THR A 284 -8.61 -6.79 -8.74
N ASP A 285 -8.15 -8.04 -8.88
CA ASP A 285 -8.97 -9.24 -8.77
C ASP A 285 -9.46 -9.52 -7.33
N LEU A 286 -8.87 -8.86 -6.34
CA LEU A 286 -9.34 -8.92 -4.96
C LEU A 286 -10.78 -8.44 -4.81
N MET A 287 -11.21 -7.44 -5.60
CA MET A 287 -12.58 -6.92 -5.54
C MET A 287 -13.61 -8.00 -5.90
N ALA A 288 -13.48 -8.66 -7.04
CA ALA A 288 -14.39 -9.72 -7.46
C ALA A 288 -14.28 -10.98 -6.58
N THR A 289 -13.07 -11.28 -6.09
CA THR A 289 -12.84 -12.42 -5.18
C THR A 289 -13.50 -12.20 -3.82
N CYS A 290 -13.36 -11.00 -3.24
CA CYS A 290 -14.04 -10.66 -2.00
C CYS A 290 -15.56 -10.57 -2.19
N ALA A 291 -16.05 -10.07 -3.32
CA ALA A 291 -17.47 -10.04 -3.65
C ALA A 291 -18.08 -11.46 -3.63
N GLU A 292 -17.38 -12.45 -4.22
CA GLU A 292 -17.77 -13.86 -4.17
C GLU A 292 -17.78 -14.41 -2.73
N ILE A 293 -16.72 -14.10 -1.93
CA ILE A 293 -16.62 -14.56 -0.54
C ILE A 293 -17.83 -14.08 0.31
N VAL A 294 -18.27 -12.84 0.06
CA VAL A 294 -19.36 -12.23 0.86
C VAL A 294 -20.72 -12.25 0.18
N ASP A 295 -20.83 -13.00 -0.92
CA ASP A 295 -22.06 -13.14 -1.71
C ASP A 295 -22.65 -11.76 -2.12
N VAL A 296 -21.86 -11.03 -2.91
CA VAL A 296 -22.24 -9.73 -3.50
C VAL A 296 -22.16 -9.81 -5.01
N LYS A 297 -23.25 -9.50 -5.68
CA LYS A 297 -23.22 -9.26 -7.12
C LYS A 297 -22.72 -7.85 -7.39
N LEU A 298 -21.56 -7.75 -8.04
CA LEU A 298 -20.98 -6.47 -8.42
C LEU A 298 -21.85 -5.79 -9.49
N PRO A 299 -22.06 -4.47 -9.41
CA PRO A 299 -22.72 -3.71 -10.46
C PRO A 299 -21.84 -3.61 -11.71
N ASN A 300 -22.44 -3.36 -12.87
CA ASN A 300 -21.73 -3.33 -14.16
C ASN A 300 -20.73 -2.17 -14.29
N ASP A 301 -20.85 -1.15 -13.45
CA ASP A 301 -19.99 0.04 -13.43
C ASP A 301 -18.92 -0.02 -12.32
N ALA A 302 -18.66 -1.20 -11.77
CA ALA A 302 -17.63 -1.41 -10.76
C ALA A 302 -16.80 -2.66 -11.05
N ALA A 303 -15.50 -2.60 -10.72
CA ALA A 303 -14.58 -3.73 -10.83
C ALA A 303 -14.48 -4.32 -12.25
N GLU A 304 -14.52 -3.48 -13.29
CA GLU A 304 -14.58 -3.85 -14.70
C GLU A 304 -13.43 -4.78 -15.13
N ASP A 305 -12.25 -4.63 -14.53
CA ASP A 305 -11.05 -5.44 -14.79
C ASP A 305 -10.76 -6.47 -13.69
N SER A 306 -11.73 -6.76 -12.84
CA SER A 306 -11.56 -7.68 -11.71
C SER A 306 -12.14 -9.06 -12.02
N TYR A 307 -11.35 -10.09 -11.80
CA TYR A 307 -11.71 -11.50 -12.02
C TYR A 307 -11.66 -12.25 -10.70
N ASN A 308 -12.70 -13.04 -10.44
CA ASN A 308 -12.77 -13.87 -9.23
C ASN A 308 -11.74 -15.02 -9.28
N PHE A 309 -10.75 -15.01 -8.39
CA PHE A 309 -9.78 -16.09 -8.23
C PHE A 309 -9.98 -16.95 -6.97
N LEU A 310 -11.13 -16.84 -6.30
CA LEU A 310 -11.47 -17.71 -5.17
C LEU A 310 -11.33 -19.22 -5.50
N PRO A 311 -11.73 -19.71 -6.70
CA PRO A 311 -11.50 -21.11 -7.06
C PRO A 311 -10.02 -21.53 -7.03
N VAL A 312 -9.10 -20.61 -7.37
CA VAL A 312 -7.65 -20.85 -7.28
C VAL A 312 -7.19 -20.97 -5.84
N LEU A 313 -7.61 -20.04 -4.99
CA LEU A 313 -7.31 -20.09 -3.54
C LEU A 313 -7.77 -21.40 -2.90
N LEU A 314 -8.94 -21.89 -3.30
CA LEU A 314 -9.54 -23.12 -2.77
C LEU A 314 -9.05 -24.40 -3.48
N GLY A 315 -8.15 -24.32 -4.47
CA GLY A 315 -7.68 -25.46 -5.28
C GLY A 315 -8.80 -26.09 -6.12
N LYS A 316 -9.79 -25.31 -6.52
CA LYS A 316 -11.00 -25.76 -7.27
C LYS A 316 -11.07 -25.23 -8.69
N ASP A 317 -10.03 -24.57 -9.19
CA ASP A 317 -9.98 -23.99 -10.54
C ASP A 317 -9.92 -25.04 -11.66
N LYS A 318 -9.58 -26.30 -11.34
CA LYS A 318 -9.46 -27.42 -12.30
C LYS A 318 -8.58 -27.08 -13.51
N GLY A 319 -7.57 -26.24 -13.32
CA GLY A 319 -6.69 -25.76 -14.40
C GLY A 319 -7.34 -24.72 -15.34
N LYS A 320 -8.56 -24.26 -15.05
CA LYS A 320 -9.21 -23.22 -15.84
C LYS A 320 -8.52 -21.90 -15.61
N GLN A 321 -8.11 -21.25 -16.69
CA GLN A 321 -7.48 -19.94 -16.65
C GLN A 321 -8.48 -18.88 -16.14
N ILE A 322 -8.06 -18.12 -15.13
CA ILE A 322 -8.90 -17.08 -14.53
C ILE A 322 -8.94 -15.83 -15.41
N ARG A 323 -7.79 -15.48 -15.97
CA ARG A 323 -7.59 -14.24 -16.72
C ARG A 323 -6.90 -14.57 -18.05
N GLU A 324 -7.52 -14.19 -19.16
CA GLU A 324 -6.97 -14.45 -20.50
C GLU A 324 -5.76 -13.55 -20.78
N TYR A 325 -5.83 -12.28 -20.34
CA TYR A 325 -4.77 -11.30 -20.51
C TYR A 325 -4.67 -10.34 -19.32
N THR A 326 -3.54 -9.66 -19.23
CA THR A 326 -3.33 -8.53 -18.31
C THR A 326 -2.85 -7.32 -19.10
N LEU A 327 -3.36 -6.15 -18.74
CA LEU A 327 -2.90 -4.86 -19.24
C LEU A 327 -1.99 -4.20 -18.21
N HIS A 328 -0.92 -3.59 -18.68
CA HIS A 328 0.01 -2.83 -17.86
C HIS A 328 0.18 -1.45 -18.46
N GLN A 329 0.30 -0.45 -17.61
CA GLN A 329 0.52 0.94 -17.99
C GLN A 329 1.61 1.55 -17.11
N THR A 330 2.57 2.22 -17.73
CA THR A 330 3.59 2.96 -16.99
C THR A 330 3.10 4.39 -16.66
N ILE A 331 3.88 5.10 -15.83
CA ILE A 331 3.60 6.50 -15.52
C ILE A 331 3.62 7.40 -16.75
N SER A 332 4.37 7.03 -17.79
CA SER A 332 4.42 7.71 -19.09
C SER A 332 3.29 7.30 -20.04
N LEU A 333 2.31 6.53 -19.55
CA LEU A 333 1.16 6.02 -20.30
C LEU A 333 1.52 4.99 -21.38
N ALA A 334 2.75 4.49 -21.37
CA ALA A 334 3.15 3.40 -22.26
C ALA A 334 2.43 2.11 -21.87
N MET A 335 1.86 1.42 -22.86
CA MET A 335 1.00 0.25 -22.64
C MET A 335 1.72 -1.05 -22.94
N ALA A 336 1.32 -2.11 -22.26
CA ALA A 336 1.68 -3.47 -22.57
C ALA A 336 0.51 -4.42 -22.30
N ILE A 337 0.43 -5.51 -23.06
CA ILE A 337 -0.51 -6.61 -22.86
C ILE A 337 0.26 -7.91 -22.72
N ARG A 338 -0.10 -8.71 -21.73
CA ARG A 338 0.40 -10.07 -21.55
C ARG A 338 -0.73 -11.08 -21.77
N ARG A 339 -0.47 -12.13 -22.58
CA ARG A 339 -1.37 -13.28 -22.77
C ARG A 339 -0.55 -14.55 -22.72
N GLY A 340 -0.80 -15.38 -21.73
CA GLY A 340 -0.01 -16.59 -21.50
C GLY A 340 1.49 -16.27 -21.33
N SER A 341 2.34 -16.86 -22.17
CA SER A 341 3.79 -16.64 -22.18
C SER A 341 4.24 -15.45 -23.02
N TRP A 342 3.34 -14.83 -23.76
CA TRP A 342 3.64 -13.69 -24.62
C TRP A 342 3.34 -12.37 -23.96
N LYS A 343 4.19 -11.37 -24.27
CA LYS A 343 3.97 -9.98 -23.88
C LYS A 343 4.28 -9.06 -25.05
N TYR A 344 3.30 -8.26 -25.43
CA TYR A 344 3.44 -7.20 -26.42
C TYR A 344 3.62 -5.88 -25.70
N LEU A 345 4.58 -5.07 -26.14
CA LEU A 345 4.90 -3.73 -25.67
C LEU A 345 4.60 -2.75 -26.78
N ASP A 346 3.71 -1.81 -26.57
CA ASP A 346 3.33 -0.77 -27.52
C ASP A 346 4.31 0.42 -27.47
N HIS A 347 5.60 0.13 -27.33
CA HIS A 347 6.66 1.13 -27.18
C HIS A 347 8.05 0.51 -27.28
N LYS A 348 9.09 1.35 -27.45
CA LYS A 348 10.48 0.92 -27.36
C LYS A 348 10.96 0.90 -25.90
N GLY A 349 11.94 0.06 -25.60
CA GLY A 349 12.54 -0.04 -24.26
C GLY A 349 11.59 -0.59 -23.21
N SER A 350 11.70 -0.08 -21.98
CA SER A 350 10.88 -0.51 -20.83
C SER A 350 9.52 0.22 -20.72
N GLY A 351 9.37 1.33 -21.40
CA GLY A 351 8.23 2.25 -21.27
C GLY A 351 8.24 3.07 -19.99
N GLY A 352 9.23 2.91 -19.13
CA GLY A 352 9.31 3.53 -17.81
C GLY A 352 10.70 4.10 -17.47
N SER A 353 11.39 3.45 -16.52
CA SER A 353 12.65 3.97 -15.96
C SER A 353 13.90 3.61 -16.76
N ASN A 354 13.82 2.66 -17.70
CA ASN A 354 14.96 2.15 -18.47
C ASN A 354 14.74 2.21 -19.99
#